data_1aab43759f1e13fe1fcd558d825f7908
#
_entry.id   1aab43759f1e13fe1fcd558d825f7908
#
_cell.length_a   1.000
_cell.length_b   1.000
_cell.length_c   1.000
_cell.angle_alpha   90.00
_cell.angle_beta   90.00
_cell.angle_gamma   90.00
#
_symmetry.space_group_name_H-M   'P 1'
#
loop_
_entity.id
_entity.type
_entity.pdbx_description
1 polymer ?
#
loop_
_entity_poly.entity_id
_entity_poly.type
_entity_poly.pdbx_seq_one_letter_code
_entity_poly.pdbx_strand_id
1 'polypeptide(L)'
;MKKLLILLLCSALFYSDPVFGWGREGHETIAKIAERNLTKRAKKRIEKYLGGHSIVYYAKWMDEYRKTPEYAFTDGWHTAPVDARLHYSDELLNPKRGNAIYGLESAIRILENYREQSDSTVAVNLKYVIHLVGDMHCPAHIKYATHDMKYDVLFEDKYRKAHKFYVHSVWDNEIITVSRIWSVSEWADELDRLPKSDKQAIAAGTP
;
A
#
# COMPACT_ATOMS: atom_id res chain seq x y z
N MET A 1 17.37 12.18 42.23
CA MET A 1 17.52 12.99 41.01
C MET A 1 17.99 12.20 39.78
N LYS A 2 18.85 11.18 39.92
CA LYS A 2 19.32 10.37 38.72
C LYS A 2 18.28 9.48 38.08
N LYS A 3 17.23 9.03 38.79
CA LYS A 3 16.17 8.17 38.25
C LYS A 3 15.12 8.91 37.39
N LEU A 4 14.97 10.22 37.59
CA LEU A 4 14.04 11.05 36.83
C LEU A 4 14.59 11.39 35.42
N LEU A 5 15.92 11.48 35.31
CA LEU A 5 16.60 11.79 34.05
C LEU A 5 16.53 10.63 33.03
N ILE A 6 16.48 9.38 33.50
CA ILE A 6 16.41 8.19 32.66
C ILE A 6 15.00 8.02 32.03
N LEU A 7 13.95 8.41 32.76
CA LEU A 7 12.58 8.38 32.26
C LEU A 7 12.33 9.45 31.15
N LEU A 8 13.01 10.59 31.22
CA LEU A 8 12.92 11.64 30.19
C LEU A 8 13.73 11.32 28.93
N LEU A 9 14.78 10.52 29.02
CA LEU A 9 15.56 10.08 27.85
C LEU A 9 14.87 8.95 27.06
N CYS A 10 14.04 8.13 27.71
CA CYS A 10 13.27 7.07 27.02
C CYS A 10 12.06 7.59 26.25
N SER A 11 11.57 8.80 26.55
CA SER A 11 10.42 9.38 25.83
C SER A 11 10.79 10.12 24.56
N ALA A 12 12.08 10.33 24.28
CA ALA A 12 12.56 11.07 23.09
C ALA A 12 12.93 10.17 21.90
N LEU A 13 12.79 8.84 22.00
CA LEU A 13 13.26 7.89 20.99
C LEU A 13 12.16 7.26 20.12
N PHE A 14 10.92 7.74 20.21
CA PHE A 14 9.80 7.16 19.43
C PHE A 14 9.05 8.18 18.56
N TYR A 15 9.75 9.17 18.01
CA TYR A 15 9.24 9.92 16.85
C TYR A 15 9.99 9.49 15.59
N SER A 16 9.80 8.26 15.17
CA SER A 16 9.94 7.94 13.78
C SER A 16 8.55 8.12 13.16
N ASP A 17 8.39 9.16 12.34
CA ASP A 17 7.20 9.31 11.53
C ASP A 17 6.97 8.00 10.76
N PRO A 18 5.88 7.27 11.02
CA PRO A 18 5.57 6.11 10.21
C PRO A 18 5.08 6.63 8.85
N VAL A 19 5.95 6.62 7.85
CA VAL A 19 5.54 6.72 6.46
C VAL A 19 4.86 5.39 6.13
N PHE A 20 3.56 5.34 6.31
CA PHE A 20 2.74 4.17 5.95
C PHE A 20 2.02 4.48 4.65
N GLY A 21 2.00 3.52 3.72
CA GLY A 21 1.00 3.38 2.69
C GLY A 21 -0.39 3.18 3.29
N TRP A 22 -1.39 2.88 2.49
CA TRP A 22 -2.72 2.52 3.06
C TRP A 22 -2.52 1.75 4.35
N GLY A 23 -3.17 2.16 5.44
CA GLY A 23 -3.16 1.41 6.69
C GLY A 23 -3.58 -0.05 6.45
N ARG A 24 -3.44 -0.89 7.45
CA ARG A 24 -3.81 -2.31 7.34
C ARG A 24 -5.18 -2.51 6.68
N GLU A 25 -6.18 -1.79 7.15
CA GLU A 25 -7.56 -1.88 6.69
C GLU A 25 -7.72 -1.48 5.23
N GLY A 26 -6.97 -0.49 4.76
CA GLY A 26 -6.96 -0.05 3.37
C GLY A 26 -6.37 -1.09 2.43
N HIS A 27 -5.17 -1.57 2.72
CA HIS A 27 -4.52 -2.64 1.95
C HIS A 27 -5.35 -3.92 1.92
N GLU A 28 -5.88 -4.34 3.08
CA GLU A 28 -6.71 -5.54 3.18
C GLU A 28 -8.03 -5.37 2.41
N THR A 29 -8.63 -4.18 2.40
CA THR A 29 -9.86 -3.88 1.64
C THR A 29 -9.61 -3.97 0.13
N ILE A 30 -8.54 -3.34 -0.37
CA ILE A 30 -8.16 -3.40 -1.79
C ILE A 30 -7.88 -4.85 -2.20
N ALA A 31 -7.09 -5.57 -1.42
CA ALA A 31 -6.82 -6.98 -1.66
C ALA A 31 -8.09 -7.84 -1.62
N LYS A 32 -9.04 -7.53 -0.73
CA LYS A 32 -10.33 -8.23 -0.63
C LYS A 32 -11.19 -8.03 -1.88
N ILE A 33 -11.25 -6.81 -2.40
CA ILE A 33 -11.93 -6.50 -3.66
C ILE A 33 -11.26 -7.24 -4.82
N ALA A 34 -9.92 -7.17 -4.91
CA ALA A 34 -9.16 -7.89 -5.93
C ALA A 34 -9.41 -9.40 -5.86
N GLU A 35 -9.39 -10.00 -4.67
CA GLU A 35 -9.63 -11.42 -4.47
C GLU A 35 -11.00 -11.87 -4.98
N ARG A 36 -12.05 -11.06 -4.78
CA ARG A 36 -13.41 -11.33 -5.25
C ARG A 36 -13.52 -11.35 -6.79
N ASN A 37 -12.65 -10.60 -7.45
CA ASN A 37 -12.61 -10.48 -8.91
C ASN A 37 -11.63 -11.46 -9.57
N LEU A 38 -10.86 -12.25 -8.81
CA LEU A 38 -10.01 -13.30 -9.35
C LEU A 38 -10.84 -14.47 -9.91
N THR A 39 -10.36 -15.07 -11.01
CA THR A 39 -10.89 -16.37 -11.44
C THR A 39 -10.54 -17.45 -10.41
N LYS A 40 -11.39 -18.49 -10.27
CA LYS A 40 -11.12 -19.61 -9.35
C LYS A 40 -9.75 -20.25 -9.60
N ARG A 41 -9.31 -20.30 -10.88
CA ARG A 41 -8.00 -20.84 -11.27
C ARG A 41 -6.86 -19.95 -10.78
N ALA A 42 -6.97 -18.62 -10.96
CA ALA A 42 -5.97 -17.66 -10.50
C ALA A 42 -5.86 -17.70 -8.97
N LYS A 43 -7.00 -17.62 -8.27
CA LYS A 43 -7.05 -17.68 -6.79
C LYS A 43 -6.34 -18.92 -6.27
N LYS A 44 -6.72 -20.12 -6.73
CA LYS A 44 -6.09 -21.38 -6.29
C LYS A 44 -4.59 -21.43 -6.54
N ARG A 45 -4.14 -20.85 -7.67
CA ARG A 45 -2.71 -20.82 -8.02
C ARG A 45 -1.94 -19.86 -7.13
N ILE A 46 -2.46 -18.66 -6.87
CA ILE A 46 -1.86 -17.68 -5.98
C ILE A 46 -1.75 -18.25 -4.56
N GLU A 47 -2.84 -18.77 -4.03
CA GLU A 47 -2.88 -19.39 -2.69
C GLU A 47 -1.83 -20.51 -2.54
N LYS A 48 -1.60 -21.32 -3.59
CA LYS A 48 -0.53 -22.34 -3.56
C LYS A 48 0.84 -21.75 -3.24
N TYR A 49 1.22 -20.63 -3.90
CA TYR A 49 2.50 -19.97 -3.66
C TYR A 49 2.53 -19.20 -2.34
N LEU A 50 1.40 -18.76 -1.86
CA LEU A 50 1.25 -18.05 -0.59
C LEU A 50 1.02 -18.98 0.62
N GLY A 51 1.38 -20.26 0.51
CA GLY A 51 1.27 -21.21 1.63
C GLY A 51 -0.16 -21.51 2.07
N GLY A 52 -1.14 -21.42 1.16
CA GLY A 52 -2.56 -21.63 1.43
C GLY A 52 -3.30 -20.37 1.91
N HIS A 53 -2.61 -19.25 2.09
CA HIS A 53 -3.22 -18.00 2.53
C HIS A 53 -3.77 -17.19 1.34
N SER A 54 -4.80 -16.40 1.62
CA SER A 54 -5.34 -15.43 0.67
C SER A 54 -4.39 -14.25 0.45
N ILE A 55 -4.61 -13.48 -0.63
CA ILE A 55 -3.86 -12.25 -0.89
C ILE A 55 -4.09 -11.20 0.20
N VAL A 56 -5.26 -11.20 0.87
CA VAL A 56 -5.60 -10.30 1.97
C VAL A 56 -4.63 -10.46 3.14
N TYR A 57 -4.24 -11.70 3.45
CA TYR A 57 -3.30 -11.98 4.54
C TYR A 57 -1.95 -11.29 4.36
N TYR A 58 -1.49 -11.14 3.12
CA TYR A 58 -0.20 -10.54 2.80
C TYR A 58 -0.28 -9.07 2.34
N ALA A 59 -1.47 -8.47 2.37
CA ALA A 59 -1.66 -7.13 1.83
C ALA A 59 -0.74 -6.06 2.46
N LYS A 60 -0.44 -6.19 3.76
CA LYS A 60 0.46 -5.29 4.49
C LYS A 60 1.88 -5.83 4.68
N TRP A 61 2.19 -6.99 4.13
CA TRP A 61 3.46 -7.66 4.39
C TRP A 61 4.68 -6.78 4.07
N MET A 62 4.65 -6.05 2.98
CA MET A 62 5.79 -5.25 2.52
C MET A 62 6.13 -4.12 3.50
N ASP A 63 5.16 -3.43 4.07
CA ASP A 63 5.34 -2.41 5.12
C ASP A 63 6.00 -2.95 6.38
N GLU A 64 5.64 -4.16 6.76
CA GLU A 64 6.18 -4.80 7.96
C GLU A 64 7.63 -5.25 7.73
N TYR A 65 7.94 -5.76 6.56
CA TYR A 65 9.23 -6.37 6.25
C TYR A 65 10.29 -5.41 5.70
N ARG A 66 9.91 -4.28 5.06
CA ARG A 66 10.87 -3.29 4.56
C ARG A 66 11.83 -2.74 5.63
N LYS A 67 11.50 -2.90 6.91
CA LYS A 67 12.36 -2.50 8.04
C LYS A 67 13.37 -3.58 8.41
N THR A 68 13.28 -4.77 7.85
CA THR A 68 14.26 -5.83 8.08
C THR A 68 15.45 -5.66 7.15
N PRO A 69 16.65 -6.09 7.53
CA PRO A 69 17.84 -5.98 6.68
C PRO A 69 17.68 -6.63 5.30
N GLU A 70 16.92 -7.73 5.22
CA GLU A 70 16.67 -8.49 4.00
C GLU A 70 15.86 -7.72 2.97
N TYR A 71 14.89 -6.88 3.41
CA TYR A 71 13.96 -6.16 2.53
C TYR A 71 14.12 -4.64 2.59
N ALA A 72 15.13 -4.11 3.31
CA ALA A 72 15.35 -2.67 3.45
C ALA A 72 15.56 -1.95 2.10
N PHE A 73 16.00 -2.66 1.07
CA PHE A 73 16.14 -2.12 -0.29
C PHE A 73 14.80 -1.71 -0.91
N THR A 74 13.67 -2.24 -0.41
CA THR A 74 12.32 -1.90 -0.90
C THR A 74 11.75 -0.64 -0.26
N ASP A 75 12.43 -0.01 0.69
CA ASP A 75 11.92 1.17 1.41
C ASP A 75 11.56 2.34 0.48
N GLY A 76 12.27 2.49 -0.64
CA GLY A 76 11.97 3.50 -1.65
C GLY A 76 10.79 3.16 -2.58
N TRP A 77 10.27 1.94 -2.55
CA TRP A 77 9.30 1.45 -3.53
C TRP A 77 7.85 1.85 -3.25
N HIS A 78 7.54 2.38 -2.08
CA HIS A 78 6.16 2.70 -1.67
C HIS A 78 5.58 3.97 -2.31
N THR A 79 6.34 4.71 -3.09
CA THR A 79 5.90 5.96 -3.72
C THR A 79 6.36 6.05 -5.15
N ALA A 80 5.61 6.77 -6.00
CA ALA A 80 6.01 7.07 -7.37
C ALA A 80 6.08 8.59 -7.61
N PRO A 81 7.17 9.13 -8.18
CA PRO A 81 7.25 10.52 -8.57
C PRO A 81 6.47 10.75 -9.87
N VAL A 82 5.93 11.95 -10.03
CA VAL A 82 5.36 12.43 -11.29
C VAL A 82 5.88 13.83 -11.61
N ASP A 83 5.92 14.17 -12.88
CA ASP A 83 6.27 15.50 -13.37
C ASP A 83 5.17 16.54 -13.11
N ALA A 84 5.37 17.78 -13.54
CA ALA A 84 4.39 18.86 -13.40
C ALA A 84 3.09 18.63 -14.20
N ARG A 85 3.08 17.70 -15.13
CA ARG A 85 1.90 17.28 -15.92
C ARG A 85 1.24 16.03 -15.37
N LEU A 86 1.69 15.56 -14.23
CA LEU A 86 1.24 14.34 -13.54
C LEU A 86 1.57 13.05 -14.33
N HIS A 87 2.62 13.07 -15.14
CA HIS A 87 3.09 11.89 -15.84
C HIS A 87 4.31 11.30 -15.14
N TYR A 88 4.37 9.98 -15.11
CA TYR A 88 5.59 9.23 -14.77
C TYR A 88 6.48 9.06 -15.99
N SER A 89 7.78 9.10 -15.80
CA SER A 89 8.78 8.67 -16.77
C SER A 89 9.97 8.05 -16.05
N ASP A 90 10.73 7.22 -16.76
CA ASP A 90 11.94 6.57 -16.21
C ASP A 90 13.03 7.57 -15.81
N GLU A 91 13.01 8.78 -16.36
CA GLU A 91 13.91 9.88 -15.98
C GLU A 91 13.73 10.30 -14.51
N LEU A 92 12.54 10.05 -13.94
CA LEU A 92 12.22 10.32 -12.54
C LEU A 92 12.69 9.18 -11.60
N LEU A 93 13.18 8.08 -12.14
CA LEU A 93 13.64 6.95 -11.37
C LEU A 93 14.98 7.29 -10.68
N ASN A 94 15.01 7.14 -9.35
CA ASN A 94 16.28 7.12 -8.63
C ASN A 94 16.87 5.70 -8.71
N PRO A 95 17.99 5.49 -9.46
CA PRO A 95 18.52 4.15 -9.69
C PRO A 95 19.04 3.46 -8.42
N LYS A 96 19.30 4.23 -7.35
CA LYS A 96 19.79 3.68 -6.07
C LYS A 96 18.67 3.25 -5.14
N ARG A 97 17.49 3.86 -5.27
CA ARG A 97 16.37 3.62 -4.35
C ARG A 97 15.18 2.92 -5.00
N GLY A 98 15.07 3.00 -6.31
CA GLY A 98 13.86 2.58 -7.00
C GLY A 98 12.66 3.48 -6.68
N ASN A 99 11.49 3.07 -7.09
CA ASN A 99 10.17 3.62 -6.74
C ASN A 99 9.11 2.53 -6.91
N ALA A 100 7.84 2.84 -6.66
CA ALA A 100 6.75 1.88 -6.73
C ALA A 100 6.57 1.28 -8.14
N ILE A 101 6.71 2.08 -9.19
CA ILE A 101 6.58 1.61 -10.58
C ILE A 101 7.70 0.62 -10.91
N TYR A 102 8.96 0.98 -10.59
CA TYR A 102 10.10 0.08 -10.77
C TYR A 102 9.91 -1.27 -10.04
N GLY A 103 9.48 -1.22 -8.78
CA GLY A 103 9.22 -2.42 -7.99
C GLY A 103 8.12 -3.28 -8.57
N LEU A 104 7.02 -2.65 -8.99
CA LEU A 104 5.85 -3.32 -9.57
C LEU A 104 6.20 -3.98 -10.91
N GLU A 105 6.81 -3.26 -11.85
CA GLU A 105 7.22 -3.80 -13.15
C GLU A 105 8.25 -4.93 -13.02
N SER A 106 9.19 -4.78 -12.09
CA SER A 106 10.17 -5.83 -11.83
C SER A 106 9.52 -7.10 -11.31
N ALA A 107 8.56 -6.98 -10.39
CA ALA A 107 7.79 -8.11 -9.88
C ALA A 107 6.91 -8.76 -10.97
N ILE A 108 6.25 -7.97 -11.81
CA ILE A 108 5.43 -8.48 -12.91
C ILE A 108 6.28 -9.29 -13.90
N ARG A 109 7.43 -8.76 -14.33
CA ARG A 109 8.35 -9.49 -15.24
C ARG A 109 8.78 -10.85 -14.70
N ILE A 110 9.04 -10.95 -13.40
CA ILE A 110 9.35 -12.23 -12.75
C ILE A 110 8.13 -13.15 -12.77
N LEU A 111 6.95 -12.62 -12.46
CA LEU A 111 5.72 -13.40 -12.41
C LEU A 111 5.23 -13.86 -13.79
N GLU A 112 5.53 -13.16 -14.87
CA GLU A 112 5.24 -13.61 -16.24
C GLU A 112 5.94 -14.94 -16.55
N ASN A 113 7.14 -15.15 -16.00
CA ASN A 113 7.93 -16.35 -16.14
C ASN A 113 7.93 -17.22 -14.86
N TYR A 114 6.83 -17.17 -14.07
CA TYR A 114 6.74 -17.80 -12.75
C TYR A 114 7.06 -19.31 -12.73
N ARG A 115 6.89 -20.02 -13.86
CA ARG A 115 7.16 -21.47 -13.96
C ARG A 115 8.66 -21.80 -13.92
N GLU A 116 9.50 -20.82 -14.27
CA GLU A 116 10.96 -20.93 -14.31
C GLU A 116 11.58 -20.43 -13.00
N GLN A 117 10.76 -19.91 -12.09
CA GLN A 117 11.19 -19.35 -10.81
C GLN A 117 11.01 -20.34 -9.67
N SER A 118 11.77 -20.15 -8.59
CA SER A 118 11.51 -20.86 -7.34
C SER A 118 10.19 -20.44 -6.72
N ASP A 119 9.55 -21.33 -5.96
CA ASP A 119 8.29 -21.01 -5.25
C ASP A 119 8.45 -19.80 -4.31
N SER A 120 9.60 -19.63 -3.67
CA SER A 120 9.91 -18.50 -2.81
C SER A 120 10.03 -17.18 -3.60
N THR A 121 10.66 -17.22 -4.78
CA THR A 121 10.73 -16.07 -5.69
C THR A 121 9.33 -15.65 -6.15
N VAL A 122 8.49 -16.60 -6.55
CA VAL A 122 7.09 -16.31 -6.92
C VAL A 122 6.33 -15.72 -5.74
N ALA A 123 6.45 -16.30 -4.56
CA ALA A 123 5.74 -15.85 -3.36
C ALA A 123 6.08 -14.41 -2.98
N VAL A 124 7.36 -14.02 -2.99
CA VAL A 124 7.77 -12.65 -2.63
C VAL A 124 7.31 -11.64 -3.67
N ASN A 125 7.41 -11.97 -4.97
CA ASN A 125 6.97 -11.06 -6.01
C ASN A 125 5.43 -10.91 -6.06
N LEU A 126 4.66 -11.94 -5.72
CA LEU A 126 3.22 -11.81 -5.49
C LEU A 126 2.92 -10.82 -4.35
N LYS A 127 3.66 -10.88 -3.24
CA LYS A 127 3.50 -9.94 -2.12
C LYS A 127 3.82 -8.50 -2.53
N TYR A 128 4.84 -8.29 -3.35
CA TYR A 128 5.16 -6.97 -3.90
C TYR A 128 4.00 -6.42 -4.76
N VAL A 129 3.48 -7.21 -5.70
CA VAL A 129 2.35 -6.78 -6.54
C VAL A 129 1.12 -6.46 -5.68
N ILE A 130 0.77 -7.32 -4.71
CA ILE A 130 -0.39 -7.13 -3.84
C ILE A 130 -0.30 -5.78 -3.11
N HIS A 131 0.86 -5.45 -2.56
CA HIS A 131 1.07 -4.24 -1.78
C HIS A 131 1.19 -2.99 -2.66
N LEU A 132 2.08 -3.01 -3.65
CA LEU A 132 2.40 -1.85 -4.48
C LEU A 132 1.21 -1.38 -5.34
N VAL A 133 0.38 -2.30 -5.81
CA VAL A 133 -0.88 -1.92 -6.48
C VAL A 133 -1.79 -1.16 -5.50
N GLY A 134 -1.84 -1.57 -4.23
CA GLY A 134 -2.56 -0.82 -3.19
C GLY A 134 -2.01 0.60 -3.02
N ASP A 135 -0.69 0.75 -2.86
CA ASP A 135 -0.02 2.05 -2.71
C ASP A 135 -0.31 2.99 -3.89
N MET A 136 -0.28 2.46 -5.12
CA MET A 136 -0.54 3.28 -6.31
C MET A 136 -2.00 3.72 -6.46
N HIS A 137 -2.91 3.22 -5.65
CA HIS A 137 -4.28 3.73 -5.53
C HIS A 137 -4.44 4.76 -4.40
N CYS A 138 -3.38 5.12 -3.69
CA CYS A 138 -3.38 6.16 -2.68
C CYS A 138 -2.75 7.46 -3.22
N PRO A 139 -3.50 8.57 -3.29
CA PRO A 139 -2.95 9.86 -3.77
C PRO A 139 -1.74 10.35 -2.96
N ALA A 140 -1.65 10.00 -1.68
CA ALA A 140 -0.53 10.38 -0.82
C ALA A 140 0.79 9.67 -1.18
N HIS A 141 0.74 8.60 -1.96
CA HIS A 141 1.91 7.87 -2.46
C HIS A 141 2.46 8.41 -3.79
N ILE A 142 1.76 9.40 -4.37
CA ILE A 142 2.26 10.11 -5.55
C ILE A 142 3.09 11.30 -5.08
N LYS A 143 4.34 11.37 -5.50
CA LYS A 143 5.24 12.50 -5.25
C LYS A 143 5.09 13.53 -6.35
N TYR A 144 4.27 14.52 -6.10
CA TYR A 144 4.02 15.60 -7.05
C TYR A 144 5.21 16.56 -7.14
N ALA A 145 5.60 16.94 -8.36
CA ALA A 145 6.70 17.86 -8.58
C ALA A 145 6.39 19.30 -8.12
N THR A 146 5.12 19.70 -8.14
CA THR A 146 4.68 21.08 -7.92
C THR A 146 4.16 21.37 -6.52
N HIS A 147 3.85 20.35 -5.75
CA HIS A 147 3.39 20.53 -4.37
C HIS A 147 3.70 19.29 -3.52
N ASP A 148 3.88 19.56 -2.26
CA ASP A 148 4.14 18.53 -1.25
C ASP A 148 2.88 18.36 -0.40
N MET A 149 2.42 17.12 -0.21
CA MET A 149 1.29 16.80 0.66
C MET A 149 1.72 16.78 2.15
N LYS A 150 2.60 17.71 2.55
CA LYS A 150 3.14 17.85 3.91
C LYS A 150 2.45 18.97 4.68
N TYR A 151 1.16 18.84 4.91
CA TYR A 151 0.39 19.78 5.73
C TYR A 151 -0.63 19.04 6.59
N ASP A 152 -1.05 19.70 7.65
CA ASP A 152 -2.08 19.18 8.54
C ASP A 152 -3.47 19.60 8.07
N VAL A 153 -4.44 18.74 8.30
CA VAL A 153 -5.85 18.99 8.04
C VAL A 153 -6.68 18.72 9.28
N LEU A 154 -7.82 19.38 9.38
CA LEU A 154 -8.84 19.03 10.36
C LEU A 154 -9.76 17.98 9.77
N PHE A 155 -9.91 16.88 10.47
CA PHE A 155 -10.77 15.76 10.09
C PHE A 155 -11.75 15.47 11.23
N GLU A 156 -13.04 15.43 10.94
CA GLU A 156 -14.06 15.03 11.92
C GLU A 156 -14.20 13.51 11.94
N ASP A 157 -14.12 12.94 13.13
CA ASP A 157 -14.44 11.53 13.33
C ASP A 157 -15.97 11.29 13.29
N LYS A 158 -16.36 10.01 13.37
CA LYS A 158 -17.77 9.59 13.39
C LYS A 158 -18.60 10.17 14.56
N TYR A 159 -17.95 10.68 15.58
CA TYR A 159 -18.58 11.36 16.73
C TYR A 159 -18.62 12.88 16.57
N ARG A 160 -18.26 13.41 15.41
CA ARG A 160 -18.17 14.84 15.08
C ARG A 160 -17.12 15.58 15.90
N LYS A 161 -16.13 14.86 16.40
CA LYS A 161 -14.98 15.44 17.08
C LYS A 161 -13.89 15.74 16.06
N ALA A 162 -13.44 16.99 16.03
CA ALA A 162 -12.36 17.41 15.15
C ALA A 162 -11.00 16.96 15.70
N HIS A 163 -10.19 16.41 14.82
CA HIS A 163 -8.80 16.02 15.06
C HIS A 163 -7.91 16.67 14.02
N LYS A 164 -6.70 17.01 14.43
CA LYS A 164 -5.66 17.50 13.52
C LYS A 164 -4.80 16.32 13.10
N PHE A 165 -4.82 16.01 11.82
CA PHE A 165 -4.03 14.94 11.23
C PHE A 165 -3.14 15.46 10.11
N TYR A 166 -2.00 14.83 9.92
CA TYR A 166 -1.17 15.00 8.76
C TYR A 166 -1.90 14.45 7.53
N VAL A 167 -1.97 15.19 6.42
CA VAL A 167 -2.80 14.82 5.25
C VAL A 167 -2.46 13.44 4.68
N HIS A 168 -1.18 13.07 4.67
CA HIS A 168 -0.75 11.75 4.24
C HIS A 168 -1.38 10.65 5.12
N SER A 169 -1.34 10.83 6.45
CA SER A 169 -1.96 9.91 7.41
C SER A 169 -3.49 9.82 7.23
N VAL A 170 -4.15 10.93 6.84
CA VAL A 170 -5.58 10.91 6.54
C VAL A 170 -5.89 9.95 5.39
N TRP A 171 -5.13 10.02 4.30
CA TRP A 171 -5.30 9.10 3.17
C TRP A 171 -4.95 7.67 3.53
N ASP A 172 -3.85 7.47 4.23
CA ASP A 172 -3.35 6.13 4.53
C ASP A 172 -4.22 5.37 5.51
N ASN A 173 -4.79 6.05 6.50
CA ASN A 173 -5.40 5.38 7.63
C ASN A 173 -6.71 6.02 8.08
N GLU A 174 -6.72 7.35 8.35
CA GLU A 174 -7.80 7.97 9.11
C GLU A 174 -9.12 7.99 8.36
N ILE A 175 -9.07 8.12 7.03
CA ILE A 175 -10.27 8.12 6.18
C ILE A 175 -11.05 6.80 6.32
N ILE A 176 -10.38 5.71 6.60
CA ILE A 176 -10.99 4.38 6.81
C ILE A 176 -11.31 4.15 8.28
N THR A 177 -10.32 4.28 9.16
CA THR A 177 -10.43 3.86 10.56
C THR A 177 -11.26 4.81 11.42
N VAL A 178 -11.25 6.12 11.09
CA VAL A 178 -11.93 7.15 11.89
C VAL A 178 -13.33 7.45 11.37
N SER A 179 -13.56 7.37 10.05
CA SER A 179 -14.84 7.69 9.45
C SER A 179 -15.94 6.68 9.77
N ARG A 180 -15.62 5.39 9.85
CA ARG A 180 -16.56 4.29 10.09
C ARG A 180 -15.94 3.21 10.98
N ILE A 181 -16.80 2.45 11.69
CA ILE A 181 -16.40 1.21 12.37
C ILE A 181 -16.83 0.03 11.49
N TRP A 182 -16.23 -0.06 10.32
CA TRP A 182 -16.51 -1.14 9.39
C TRP A 182 -15.33 -2.11 9.34
N SER A 183 -15.65 -3.38 9.20
CA SER A 183 -14.68 -4.41 8.88
C SER A 183 -14.19 -4.28 7.43
N VAL A 184 -13.08 -4.91 7.13
CA VAL A 184 -12.55 -5.04 5.75
C VAL A 184 -13.61 -5.57 4.78
N SER A 185 -14.47 -6.50 5.23
CA SER A 185 -15.54 -7.06 4.39
C SER A 185 -16.64 -6.04 4.10
N GLU A 186 -17.06 -5.25 5.09
CA GLU A 186 -18.06 -4.20 4.92
C GLU A 186 -17.55 -3.08 4.01
N TRP A 187 -16.29 -2.67 4.18
CA TRP A 187 -15.64 -1.73 3.26
C TRP A 187 -15.60 -2.29 1.83
N ALA A 188 -15.21 -3.55 1.66
CA ALA A 188 -15.18 -4.17 0.34
C ALA A 188 -16.57 -4.30 -0.28
N ASP A 189 -17.60 -4.56 0.52
CA ASP A 189 -18.99 -4.62 0.05
C ASP A 189 -19.48 -3.25 -0.41
N GLU A 190 -19.12 -2.20 0.30
CA GLU A 190 -19.52 -0.82 -0.03
C GLU A 190 -18.81 -0.31 -1.28
N LEU A 191 -17.51 -0.57 -1.41
CA LEU A 191 -16.68 -0.03 -2.49
C LEU A 191 -16.79 -0.85 -3.79
N ASP A 192 -17.09 -2.15 -3.73
CA ASP A 192 -17.15 -3.05 -4.89
C ASP A 192 -18.56 -3.17 -5.49
N ARG A 193 -19.34 -2.07 -5.47
CA ARG A 193 -20.74 -2.05 -5.96
C ARG A 193 -20.89 -1.82 -7.45
N LEU A 194 -19.81 -1.52 -8.16
CA LEU A 194 -19.90 -1.26 -9.60
C LEU A 194 -20.40 -2.48 -10.35
N PRO A 195 -21.31 -2.30 -11.34
CA PRO A 195 -21.71 -3.36 -12.26
C PRO A 195 -20.52 -3.99 -12.97
N LYS A 196 -20.65 -5.25 -13.35
CA LYS A 196 -19.55 -5.95 -14.04
C LYS A 196 -19.13 -5.25 -15.34
N SER A 197 -20.08 -4.66 -16.07
CA SER A 197 -19.81 -3.86 -17.28
C SER A 197 -18.87 -2.70 -17.00
N ASP A 198 -19.11 -1.97 -15.90
CA ASP A 198 -18.33 -0.78 -15.54
C ASP A 198 -16.93 -1.16 -15.09
N LYS A 199 -16.81 -2.25 -14.31
CA LYS A 199 -15.50 -2.84 -13.96
C LYS A 199 -14.69 -3.23 -15.18
N GLN A 200 -15.34 -3.83 -16.20
CA GLN A 200 -14.69 -4.20 -17.46
C GLN A 200 -14.26 -2.96 -18.25
N ALA A 201 -15.09 -1.92 -18.30
CA ALA A 201 -14.76 -0.67 -18.98
C ALA A 201 -13.56 0.03 -18.32
N ILE A 202 -13.54 0.09 -16.98
CA ILE A 202 -12.40 0.64 -16.22
C ILE A 202 -11.13 -0.16 -16.51
N ALA A 203 -11.19 -1.49 -16.44
CA ALA A 203 -10.04 -2.35 -16.69
C ALA A 203 -9.51 -2.26 -18.13
N ALA A 204 -10.37 -1.98 -19.09
CA ALA A 204 -9.97 -1.79 -20.49
C ALA A 204 -9.34 -0.43 -20.77
N GLY A 205 -9.62 0.57 -19.94
CA GLY A 205 -9.05 1.93 -20.04
C GLY A 205 -7.76 2.15 -19.25
N THR A 206 -7.34 1.18 -18.45
CA THR A 206 -6.05 1.22 -17.75
C THR A 206 -4.93 0.76 -18.68
N PRO A 207 -3.84 1.54 -18.82
CA PRO A 207 -2.67 1.14 -19.60
C PRO A 207 -1.99 -0.11 -19.05
#